data_8317f0d64dc7e197f4600e4f1dfce7f3
#
_entry.id   8317f0d64dc7e197f4600e4f1dfce7f3
#
_cell.length_a   1.000
_cell.length_b   1.000
_cell.length_c   1.000
_cell.angle_alpha   90.00
_cell.angle_beta   90.00
_cell.angle_gamma   90.00
#
_symmetry.space_group_name_H-M   'P 1'
#
loop_
_entity.id
_entity.type
_entity.pdbx_description
1 polymer ?
#
loop_
_entity_poly.entity_id
_entity_poly.type
_entity_poly.pdbx_seq_one_letter_code
_entity_poly.pdbx_strand_id
1 'polypeptide(L)'
;MQNFKSKITKIISIIGLVGLLALVTTACANKKEAASQSDKISIVTTTNVYSDIAKNIVGKYGTATAIIDKSSVDPHDFDPTTADAKKLTKANIIVANGLGYDSWMNKLAKSVNKKPVLVGEDLMGLKNGDNPHIWYNLNMPTKYVDYLVKRLSKLDKKHAAYFKANGKKYLAKVDKIKKLVKTDKSNKKPVFVSEPVFDYALKEAGYKIGDKEFEEAIENGTDPSPKMINKMNTDIKEKKTAFFVNNTQASSSTVKSFVKLAKKNGVPVLNVRETIPNHTTYLTWMKENYQNLANIENK
;
A
#
# COMPACT_ATOMS: atom_id res chain seq x y z
N MET A 1 50.86 50.81 -52.90
CA MET A 1 49.46 50.57 -52.46
C MET A 1 49.03 49.10 -52.55
N GLN A 2 49.65 48.25 -53.37
CA GLN A 2 49.24 46.79 -53.46
C GLN A 2 49.67 45.93 -52.31
N ASN A 3 50.78 46.21 -51.62
CA ASN A 3 51.26 45.39 -50.51
C ASN A 3 50.44 45.53 -49.19
N PHE A 4 49.69 46.61 -49.04
CA PHE A 4 48.89 46.84 -47.81
C PHE A 4 47.55 46.09 -47.89
N LYS A 5 46.94 45.97 -49.06
CA LYS A 5 45.68 45.20 -49.26
C LYS A 5 45.88 43.69 -49.03
N SER A 6 47.04 43.15 -49.47
CA SER A 6 47.34 41.68 -49.26
C SER A 6 47.54 41.30 -47.83
N LYS A 7 48.10 42.17 -46.99
CA LYS A 7 48.24 41.87 -45.51
C LYS A 7 46.91 41.91 -44.74
N ILE A 8 46.02 42.84 -45.09
CA ILE A 8 44.69 42.95 -44.50
C ILE A 8 43.84 41.74 -44.82
N THR A 9 43.86 41.25 -46.08
CA THR A 9 43.08 40.08 -46.50
C THR A 9 43.56 38.81 -45.81
N LYS A 10 44.86 38.62 -45.55
CA LYS A 10 45.41 37.49 -44.82
C LYS A 10 45.05 37.54 -43.33
N ILE A 11 45.00 38.69 -42.67
CA ILE A 11 44.64 38.86 -41.26
C ILE A 11 43.15 38.59 -41.10
N ILE A 12 42.27 39.02 -41.96
CA ILE A 12 40.83 38.77 -41.93
C ILE A 12 40.55 37.28 -42.14
N SER A 13 41.26 36.57 -43.00
CA SER A 13 41.12 35.12 -43.22
C SER A 13 41.56 34.30 -41.99
N ILE A 14 42.61 34.74 -41.27
CA ILE A 14 43.06 34.03 -40.06
C ILE A 14 42.11 34.25 -38.90
N ILE A 15 41.54 35.44 -38.73
CA ILE A 15 40.55 35.74 -37.68
C ILE A 15 39.24 35.00 -37.96
N GLY A 16 38.81 34.86 -39.20
CA GLY A 16 37.63 34.09 -39.61
C GLY A 16 37.80 32.59 -39.33
N LEU A 17 39.00 32.02 -39.52
CA LEU A 17 39.26 30.61 -39.29
C LEU A 17 39.36 30.26 -37.79
N VAL A 18 39.90 31.16 -36.97
CA VAL A 18 39.98 31.00 -35.49
C VAL A 18 38.59 31.17 -34.87
N GLY A 19 37.73 32.05 -35.37
CA GLY A 19 36.35 32.23 -34.93
C GLY A 19 35.48 31.00 -35.24
N LEU A 20 35.71 30.31 -36.35
CA LEU A 20 34.95 29.10 -36.72
C LEU A 20 35.38 27.88 -35.90
N LEU A 21 36.63 27.77 -35.45
CA LEU A 21 37.12 26.71 -34.59
C LEU A 21 36.64 26.85 -33.13
N ALA A 22 36.38 28.06 -32.66
CA ALA A 22 35.87 28.33 -31.31
C ALA A 22 34.38 28.00 -31.13
N LEU A 23 33.62 27.95 -32.23
CA LEU A 23 32.19 27.62 -32.21
C LEU A 23 31.89 26.11 -32.19
N VAL A 24 32.86 25.24 -32.49
CA VAL A 24 32.67 23.80 -32.53
C VAL A 24 32.95 23.14 -31.15
N THR A 25 33.63 23.81 -30.23
CA THR A 25 33.99 23.24 -28.93
C THR A 25 32.94 23.49 -27.82
N THR A 26 31.94 24.34 -28.03
CA THR A 26 30.89 24.61 -27.06
C THR A 26 29.64 23.74 -27.21
N ALA A 27 29.55 22.90 -28.25
CA ALA A 27 28.41 22.02 -28.48
C ALA A 27 28.45 20.67 -27.71
N CYS A 28 29.52 20.36 -26.96
CA CYS A 28 29.66 19.10 -26.26
C CYS A 28 29.46 19.17 -24.74
N ALA A 29 29.02 20.28 -24.16
CA ALA A 29 28.96 20.46 -22.72
C ALA A 29 27.55 20.65 -22.17
N ASN A 30 26.49 20.14 -22.80
CA ASN A 30 25.17 20.05 -22.17
C ASN A 30 24.31 18.91 -22.75
N LYS A 31 24.87 17.70 -22.86
CA LYS A 31 24.01 16.52 -22.74
C LYS A 31 23.67 16.34 -21.27
N LYS A 32 22.73 17.12 -20.71
CA LYS A 32 21.83 16.60 -19.72
C LYS A 32 21.22 15.36 -20.37
N GLU A 33 21.65 14.18 -19.90
CA GLU A 33 20.91 12.95 -20.15
C GLU A 33 19.46 13.23 -19.74
N ALA A 34 18.63 13.58 -20.71
CA ALA A 34 17.22 13.35 -20.61
C ALA A 34 17.11 11.83 -20.47
N ALA A 35 17.18 11.32 -19.24
CA ALA A 35 16.92 9.94 -18.95
C ALA A 35 15.58 9.62 -19.63
N SER A 36 15.65 8.84 -20.67
CA SER A 36 14.50 8.39 -21.46
C SER A 36 13.46 7.88 -20.47
N GLN A 37 12.28 8.46 -20.50
CA GLN A 37 11.15 8.09 -19.63
C GLN A 37 10.71 6.64 -19.88
N SER A 38 11.32 5.97 -20.88
CA SER A 38 11.08 4.57 -21.24
C SER A 38 11.78 3.54 -20.33
N ASP A 39 12.77 3.95 -19.53
CA ASP A 39 13.61 3.01 -18.75
C ASP A 39 13.22 2.90 -17.28
N LYS A 40 12.25 3.68 -16.81
CA LYS A 40 11.82 3.61 -15.41
C LYS A 40 10.94 2.39 -15.16
N ILE A 41 11.25 1.63 -14.10
CA ILE A 41 10.43 0.49 -13.69
C ILE A 41 9.02 0.98 -13.31
N SER A 42 8.00 0.34 -13.89
CA SER A 42 6.59 0.61 -13.62
C SER A 42 5.98 -0.51 -12.79
N ILE A 43 5.42 -0.16 -11.63
CA ILE A 43 4.69 -1.06 -10.75
C ILE A 43 3.24 -0.60 -10.70
N VAL A 44 2.29 -1.50 -10.96
CA VAL A 44 0.85 -1.22 -10.85
C VAL A 44 0.25 -2.17 -9.83
N THR A 45 -0.51 -1.62 -8.89
CA THR A 45 -1.11 -2.39 -7.79
C THR A 45 -2.63 -2.19 -7.78
N THR A 46 -3.36 -3.07 -7.12
CA THR A 46 -4.81 -2.90 -6.94
C THR A 46 -5.11 -1.71 -6.06
N THR A 47 -4.56 -1.66 -4.84
CA THR A 47 -4.84 -0.60 -3.87
C THR A 47 -3.63 0.27 -3.55
N ASN A 48 -3.87 1.41 -2.94
CA ASN A 48 -2.84 2.34 -2.49
C ASN A 48 -1.92 1.76 -1.40
N VAL A 49 -2.34 0.72 -0.68
CA VAL A 49 -1.52 0.00 0.31
C VAL A 49 -0.22 -0.50 -0.33
N TYR A 50 -0.36 -1.26 -1.41
CA TYR A 50 0.79 -1.86 -2.10
C TYR A 50 1.61 -0.85 -2.88
N SER A 51 0.97 0.16 -3.50
CA SER A 51 1.71 1.19 -4.23
C SER A 51 2.51 2.10 -3.30
N ASP A 52 2.03 2.41 -2.11
CA ASP A 52 2.77 3.22 -1.14
C ASP A 52 4.04 2.50 -0.68
N ILE A 53 3.95 1.22 -0.33
CA ILE A 53 5.12 0.40 0.01
C ILE A 53 6.09 0.36 -1.18
N ALA A 54 5.59 0.05 -2.37
CA ALA A 54 6.42 -0.09 -3.57
C ALA A 54 7.14 1.21 -3.96
N LYS A 55 6.49 2.38 -3.82
CA LYS A 55 7.11 3.70 -4.02
C LYS A 55 8.36 3.89 -3.17
N ASN A 56 8.29 3.47 -1.90
CA ASN A 56 9.41 3.58 -0.97
C ASN A 56 10.60 2.69 -1.36
N ILE A 57 10.34 1.55 -2.03
CA ILE A 57 11.40 0.60 -2.41
C ILE A 57 12.02 0.98 -3.76
N VAL A 58 11.19 1.23 -4.78
CA VAL A 58 11.66 1.55 -6.13
C VAL A 58 12.30 2.96 -6.20
N GLY A 59 11.80 3.91 -5.40
CA GLY A 59 12.32 5.26 -5.28
C GLY A 59 12.42 5.97 -6.63
N LYS A 60 13.57 6.62 -6.89
CA LYS A 60 13.79 7.42 -8.11
C LYS A 60 13.94 6.60 -9.40
N TYR A 61 14.12 5.28 -9.30
CA TYR A 61 14.34 4.40 -10.46
C TYR A 61 13.07 3.77 -11.01
N GLY A 62 11.90 4.16 -10.50
CA GLY A 62 10.63 3.68 -11.02
C GLY A 62 9.45 4.48 -10.50
N THR A 63 8.27 3.99 -10.87
CA THR A 63 6.99 4.49 -10.40
C THR A 63 6.17 3.34 -9.83
N ALA A 64 5.33 3.63 -8.85
CA ALA A 64 4.34 2.70 -8.36
C ALA A 64 2.99 3.43 -8.28
N THR A 65 1.97 2.89 -8.90
CA THR A 65 0.62 3.46 -8.95
C THR A 65 -0.41 2.42 -8.57
N ALA A 66 -1.49 2.85 -7.92
CA ALA A 66 -2.63 1.99 -7.65
C ALA A 66 -3.73 2.19 -8.70
N ILE A 67 -4.53 1.17 -8.94
CA ILE A 67 -5.80 1.30 -9.66
C ILE A 67 -6.79 2.03 -8.76
N ILE A 68 -6.96 1.57 -7.52
CA ILE A 68 -7.77 2.21 -6.49
C ILE A 68 -6.83 3.07 -5.64
N ASP A 69 -6.81 4.37 -5.90
CA ASP A 69 -5.95 5.36 -5.22
C ASP A 69 -6.71 6.28 -4.26
N LYS A 70 -8.05 6.25 -4.30
CA LYS A 70 -8.93 7.07 -3.46
C LYS A 70 -9.46 6.27 -2.28
N SER A 71 -9.38 6.84 -1.10
CA SER A 71 -9.85 6.21 0.15
C SER A 71 -11.37 6.09 0.27
N SER A 72 -12.14 6.69 -0.65
CA SER A 72 -13.61 6.61 -0.72
C SER A 72 -14.12 5.47 -1.57
N VAL A 73 -13.26 4.78 -2.31
CA VAL A 73 -13.65 3.66 -3.19
C VAL A 73 -13.59 2.37 -2.37
N ASP A 74 -14.69 1.62 -2.40
CA ASP A 74 -14.75 0.29 -1.85
C ASP A 74 -14.09 -0.70 -2.82
N PRO A 75 -13.05 -1.43 -2.40
CA PRO A 75 -12.37 -2.37 -3.28
C PRO A 75 -13.19 -3.62 -3.64
N HIS A 76 -14.17 -3.99 -2.81
CA HIS A 76 -15.07 -5.13 -3.09
C HIS A 76 -16.04 -4.84 -4.24
N ASP A 77 -16.49 -3.59 -4.35
CA ASP A 77 -17.46 -3.14 -5.37
C ASP A 77 -16.79 -2.49 -6.60
N PHE A 78 -15.47 -2.60 -6.72
CA PHE A 78 -14.72 -1.93 -7.79
C PHE A 78 -14.88 -2.65 -9.14
N ASP A 79 -15.36 -1.91 -10.15
CA ASP A 79 -15.43 -2.37 -11.54
C ASP A 79 -14.34 -1.69 -12.39
N PRO A 80 -13.33 -2.44 -12.88
CA PRO A 80 -12.22 -1.88 -13.61
C PRO A 80 -12.59 -1.46 -15.03
N THR A 81 -11.98 -0.38 -15.51
CA THR A 81 -12.21 0.21 -16.82
C THR A 81 -11.14 -0.21 -17.85
N THR A 82 -11.40 0.07 -19.15
CA THR A 82 -10.39 -0.08 -20.20
C THR A 82 -9.17 0.82 -19.99
N ALA A 83 -9.32 1.96 -19.30
CA ALA A 83 -8.20 2.83 -18.92
C ALA A 83 -7.29 2.16 -17.88
N ASP A 84 -7.86 1.36 -16.99
CA ASP A 84 -7.08 0.58 -16.01
C ASP A 84 -6.30 -0.55 -16.70
N ALA A 85 -6.89 -1.22 -17.67
CA ALA A 85 -6.16 -2.20 -18.50
C ALA A 85 -4.95 -1.57 -19.21
N LYS A 86 -5.08 -0.35 -19.74
CA LYS A 86 -3.96 0.38 -20.37
C LYS A 86 -2.80 0.65 -19.40
N LYS A 87 -3.08 0.90 -18.11
CA LYS A 87 -2.02 1.06 -17.09
C LYS A 87 -1.19 -0.22 -16.96
N LEU A 88 -1.80 -1.39 -17.08
CA LEU A 88 -1.12 -2.68 -16.96
C LEU A 88 -0.23 -3.01 -18.15
N THR A 89 -0.51 -2.52 -19.36
CA THR A 89 0.27 -2.88 -20.57
C THR A 89 1.77 -2.57 -20.41
N LYS A 90 2.12 -1.47 -19.75
CA LYS A 90 3.51 -1.03 -19.54
C LYS A 90 4.07 -1.44 -18.17
N ALA A 91 3.29 -2.09 -17.32
CA ALA A 91 3.75 -2.49 -15.99
C ALA A 91 4.81 -3.61 -16.06
N ASN A 92 5.91 -3.43 -15.35
CA ASN A 92 6.95 -4.45 -15.17
C ASN A 92 6.58 -5.42 -14.03
N ILE A 93 5.80 -4.92 -13.05
CA ILE A 93 5.28 -5.67 -11.91
C ILE A 93 3.82 -5.28 -11.71
N ILE A 94 2.95 -6.28 -11.61
CA ILE A 94 1.54 -6.10 -11.25
C ILE A 94 1.33 -6.80 -9.92
N VAL A 95 0.66 -6.15 -8.98
CA VAL A 95 0.43 -6.64 -7.62
C VAL A 95 -1.04 -6.59 -7.28
N ALA A 96 -1.55 -7.70 -6.77
CA ALA A 96 -2.88 -7.80 -6.21
C ALA A 96 -2.81 -8.32 -4.76
N ASN A 97 -3.83 -8.01 -3.98
CA ASN A 97 -3.99 -8.56 -2.64
C ASN A 97 -4.15 -10.07 -2.69
N GLY A 98 -5.01 -10.56 -3.57
CA GLY A 98 -5.44 -11.95 -3.64
C GLY A 98 -6.56 -12.27 -2.64
N LEU A 99 -6.69 -13.56 -2.30
CA LEU A 99 -7.66 -14.09 -1.32
C LEU A 99 -9.13 -13.79 -1.66
N GLY A 100 -9.42 -13.55 -2.93
CA GLY A 100 -10.77 -13.18 -3.40
C GLY A 100 -11.06 -11.69 -3.40
N TYR A 101 -10.30 -10.88 -2.68
CA TYR A 101 -10.54 -9.44 -2.45
C TYR A 101 -10.58 -8.61 -3.74
N ASP A 102 -9.64 -8.84 -4.64
CA ASP A 102 -9.44 -8.07 -5.87
C ASP A 102 -9.33 -8.97 -7.11
N SER A 103 -10.19 -10.00 -7.18
CA SER A 103 -10.19 -11.01 -8.26
C SER A 103 -10.31 -10.41 -9.65
N TRP A 104 -10.88 -9.21 -9.80
CA TRP A 104 -10.96 -8.45 -11.04
C TRP A 104 -9.57 -8.14 -11.63
N MET A 105 -8.53 -7.98 -10.79
CA MET A 105 -7.17 -7.73 -11.27
C MET A 105 -6.61 -8.89 -12.07
N ASN A 106 -6.94 -10.13 -11.73
CA ASN A 106 -6.54 -11.32 -12.50
C ASN A 106 -7.11 -11.28 -13.91
N LYS A 107 -8.41 -10.94 -14.04
CA LYS A 107 -9.10 -10.80 -15.33
C LYS A 107 -8.50 -9.66 -16.15
N LEU A 108 -8.27 -8.50 -15.50
CA LEU A 108 -7.68 -7.33 -16.13
C LEU A 108 -6.26 -7.59 -16.62
N ALA A 109 -5.40 -8.22 -15.82
CA ALA A 109 -4.04 -8.56 -16.21
C ALA A 109 -4.00 -9.59 -17.36
N LYS A 110 -4.90 -10.58 -17.33
CA LYS A 110 -5.05 -11.56 -18.41
C LYS A 110 -5.41 -10.91 -19.74
N SER A 111 -6.24 -9.86 -19.74
CA SER A 111 -6.64 -9.16 -20.99
C SER A 111 -5.46 -8.48 -21.70
N VAL A 112 -4.34 -8.25 -21.01
CA VAL A 112 -3.10 -7.69 -21.55
C VAL A 112 -1.92 -8.69 -21.52
N ASN A 113 -2.23 -9.99 -21.47
CA ASN A 113 -1.25 -11.10 -21.43
C ASN A 113 -0.25 -10.99 -20.28
N LYS A 114 -0.70 -10.59 -19.10
CA LYS A 114 0.11 -10.48 -17.88
C LYS A 114 -0.51 -11.25 -16.73
N LYS A 115 0.29 -11.48 -15.68
CA LYS A 115 -0.14 -12.11 -14.45
C LYS A 115 0.31 -11.25 -13.27
N PRO A 116 -0.58 -10.93 -12.30
CA PRO A 116 -0.19 -10.28 -11.06
C PRO A 116 0.52 -11.26 -10.13
N VAL A 117 1.31 -10.74 -9.20
CA VAL A 117 1.66 -11.45 -7.97
C VAL A 117 0.55 -11.23 -6.96
N LEU A 118 0.06 -12.28 -6.36
CA LEU A 118 -0.96 -12.27 -5.32
C LEU A 118 -0.27 -12.27 -3.96
N VAL A 119 -0.38 -11.18 -3.21
CA VAL A 119 0.37 -11.04 -1.95
C VAL A 119 -0.07 -12.09 -0.94
N GLY A 120 -1.37 -12.36 -0.82
CA GLY A 120 -1.91 -13.36 0.09
C GLY A 120 -1.42 -14.77 -0.22
N GLU A 121 -1.61 -15.23 -1.45
CA GLU A 121 -1.27 -16.61 -1.85
C GLU A 121 0.23 -16.77 -2.11
N ASP A 122 0.82 -15.94 -3.00
CA ASP A 122 2.18 -16.15 -3.49
C ASP A 122 3.25 -15.77 -2.46
N LEU A 123 2.97 -14.81 -1.56
CA LEU A 123 3.97 -14.29 -0.62
C LEU A 123 3.68 -14.67 0.84
N MET A 124 2.41 -14.68 1.25
CA MET A 124 2.02 -15.01 2.62
C MET A 124 1.71 -16.50 2.80
N GLY A 125 1.49 -17.25 1.71
CA GLY A 125 1.14 -18.69 1.74
C GLY A 125 -0.27 -18.96 2.24
N LEU A 126 -1.15 -17.96 2.16
CA LEU A 126 -2.57 -18.07 2.51
C LEU A 126 -3.36 -18.69 1.35
N LYS A 127 -4.61 -19.07 1.61
CA LYS A 127 -5.49 -19.68 0.62
C LYS A 127 -6.64 -18.75 0.26
N ASN A 128 -7.17 -18.90 -0.93
CA ASN A 128 -8.39 -18.20 -1.32
C ASN A 128 -9.51 -18.52 -0.31
N GLY A 129 -10.17 -17.45 0.18
CA GLY A 129 -11.18 -17.53 1.25
C GLY A 129 -10.62 -17.32 2.67
N ASP A 130 -9.29 -17.24 2.86
CA ASP A 130 -8.74 -16.71 4.11
C ASP A 130 -9.01 -15.20 4.18
N ASN A 131 -9.03 -14.64 5.41
CA ASN A 131 -9.27 -13.22 5.63
C ASN A 131 -8.35 -12.35 4.75
N PRO A 132 -8.89 -11.51 3.85
CA PRO A 132 -8.10 -10.75 2.88
C PRO A 132 -7.44 -9.49 3.45
N HIS A 133 -7.77 -9.07 4.67
CA HIS A 133 -7.29 -7.81 5.28
C HIS A 133 -5.83 -7.90 5.79
N ILE A 134 -4.97 -8.52 4.96
CA ILE A 134 -3.57 -8.85 5.30
C ILE A 134 -2.67 -7.63 5.53
N TRP A 135 -3.08 -6.44 5.13
CA TRP A 135 -2.30 -5.22 5.39
C TRP A 135 -2.20 -4.85 6.87
N TYR A 136 -3.08 -5.41 7.73
CA TYR A 136 -2.98 -5.32 9.18
C TYR A 136 -2.10 -6.40 9.80
N ASN A 137 -1.62 -7.37 9.02
CA ASN A 137 -0.60 -8.31 9.43
C ASN A 137 0.79 -7.71 9.15
N LEU A 138 1.52 -7.29 10.19
CA LEU A 138 2.83 -6.64 10.03
C LEU A 138 3.93 -7.57 9.47
N ASN A 139 3.65 -8.86 9.22
CA ASN A 139 4.53 -9.71 8.43
C ASN A 139 4.33 -9.52 6.91
N MET A 140 3.14 -9.04 6.48
CA MET A 140 2.87 -8.76 5.06
C MET A 140 3.88 -7.77 4.46
N PRO A 141 4.14 -6.58 5.03
CA PRO A 141 5.11 -5.67 4.45
C PRO A 141 6.52 -6.26 4.41
N THR A 142 6.90 -7.15 5.34
CA THR A 142 8.20 -7.85 5.28
C THR A 142 8.28 -8.73 4.03
N LYS A 143 7.29 -9.60 3.83
CA LYS A 143 7.23 -10.50 2.67
C LYS A 143 7.17 -9.75 1.33
N TYR A 144 6.37 -8.69 1.30
CA TYR A 144 6.19 -7.89 0.09
C TYR A 144 7.45 -7.08 -0.25
N VAL A 145 8.12 -6.46 0.74
CA VAL A 145 9.38 -5.73 0.54
C VAL A 145 10.49 -6.69 0.05
N ASP A 146 10.61 -7.88 0.64
CA ASP A 146 11.59 -8.88 0.20
C ASP A 146 11.36 -9.29 -1.27
N TYR A 147 10.10 -9.52 -1.65
CA TYR A 147 9.72 -9.77 -3.04
C TYR A 147 10.13 -8.61 -3.96
N LEU A 148 9.77 -7.37 -3.59
CA LEU A 148 10.07 -6.18 -4.38
C LEU A 148 11.58 -6.01 -4.55
N VAL A 149 12.36 -6.09 -3.48
CA VAL A 149 13.84 -5.97 -3.54
C VAL A 149 14.42 -7.03 -4.48
N LYS A 150 14.00 -8.28 -4.37
CA LYS A 150 14.45 -9.37 -5.24
C LYS A 150 14.08 -9.11 -6.71
N ARG A 151 12.84 -8.71 -6.97
CA ARG A 151 12.32 -8.49 -8.32
C ARG A 151 12.95 -7.27 -8.99
N LEU A 152 13.03 -6.15 -8.28
CA LEU A 152 13.65 -4.91 -8.75
C LEU A 152 15.14 -5.09 -9.03
N SER A 153 15.87 -5.80 -8.16
CA SER A 153 17.28 -6.10 -8.37
C SER A 153 17.56 -6.98 -9.60
N LYS A 154 16.57 -7.79 -10.03
CA LYS A 154 16.64 -8.56 -11.27
C LYS A 154 16.36 -7.69 -12.50
N LEU A 155 15.41 -6.77 -12.41
CA LEU A 155 15.01 -5.88 -13.49
C LEU A 155 16.07 -4.80 -13.74
N ASP A 156 16.70 -4.30 -12.69
CA ASP A 156 17.74 -3.27 -12.76
C ASP A 156 18.91 -3.65 -11.84
N LYS A 157 19.81 -4.47 -12.39
CA LYS A 157 21.00 -4.97 -11.68
C LYS A 157 21.93 -3.83 -11.24
N LYS A 158 22.00 -2.74 -12.01
CA LYS A 158 22.86 -1.59 -11.74
C LYS A 158 22.48 -0.90 -10.42
N HIS A 159 21.19 -0.87 -10.10
CA HIS A 159 20.67 -0.20 -8.91
C HIS A 159 20.22 -1.17 -7.79
N ALA A 160 20.62 -2.44 -7.85
CA ALA A 160 20.25 -3.46 -6.87
C ALA A 160 20.60 -3.07 -5.42
N ALA A 161 21.77 -2.44 -5.19
CA ALA A 161 22.17 -1.96 -3.87
C ALA A 161 21.23 -0.88 -3.31
N TYR A 162 20.71 0.01 -4.17
CA TYR A 162 19.75 1.04 -3.81
C TYR A 162 18.43 0.43 -3.31
N PHE A 163 17.88 -0.55 -4.05
CA PHE A 163 16.63 -1.23 -3.66
C PHE A 163 16.80 -1.99 -2.33
N LYS A 164 17.93 -2.66 -2.13
CA LYS A 164 18.25 -3.35 -0.87
C LYS A 164 18.32 -2.37 0.31
N ALA A 165 18.99 -1.22 0.13
CA ALA A 165 19.09 -0.19 1.15
C ALA A 165 17.72 0.39 1.52
N ASN A 166 16.87 0.69 0.52
CA ASN A 166 15.50 1.15 0.73
C ASN A 166 14.65 0.11 1.47
N GLY A 167 14.74 -1.17 1.09
CA GLY A 167 14.07 -2.26 1.76
C GLY A 167 14.45 -2.33 3.24
N LYS A 168 15.75 -2.36 3.54
CA LYS A 168 16.25 -2.37 4.94
C LYS A 168 15.73 -1.18 5.73
N LYS A 169 15.79 0.03 5.16
CA LYS A 169 15.29 1.26 5.81
C LYS A 169 13.78 1.21 6.06
N TYR A 170 13.01 0.65 5.13
CA TYR A 170 11.56 0.51 5.26
C TYR A 170 11.20 -0.49 6.37
N LEU A 171 11.80 -1.68 6.35
CA LEU A 171 11.55 -2.73 7.34
C LEU A 171 11.94 -2.31 8.76
N ALA A 172 13.00 -1.54 8.94
CA ALA A 172 13.35 -0.97 10.24
C ALA A 172 12.24 -0.06 10.83
N LYS A 173 11.41 0.57 9.97
CA LYS A 173 10.24 1.34 10.42
C LYS A 173 9.06 0.42 10.76
N VAL A 174 8.85 -0.66 10.00
CA VAL A 174 7.85 -1.69 10.30
C VAL A 174 8.14 -2.32 11.67
N ASP A 175 9.40 -2.65 11.96
CA ASP A 175 9.80 -3.23 13.25
C ASP A 175 9.53 -2.30 14.44
N LYS A 176 9.62 -0.97 14.23
CA LYS A 176 9.20 -0.01 15.27
C LYS A 176 7.69 -0.06 15.54
N ILE A 177 6.86 -0.32 14.52
CA ILE A 177 5.41 -0.46 14.69
C ILE A 177 5.10 -1.78 15.42
N LYS A 178 5.76 -2.88 15.04
CA LYS A 178 5.60 -4.17 15.74
C LYS A 178 5.82 -4.07 17.25
N LYS A 179 6.74 -3.21 17.69
CA LYS A 179 7.05 -3.00 19.12
C LYS A 179 6.00 -2.20 19.88
N LEU A 180 4.99 -1.61 19.22
CA LEU A 180 3.91 -0.87 19.89
C LEU A 180 2.92 -1.82 20.58
N VAL A 181 2.79 -3.05 20.08
CA VAL A 181 1.88 -4.04 20.63
C VAL A 181 2.61 -4.94 21.61
N LYS A 182 2.12 -4.99 22.83
CA LYS A 182 2.56 -5.97 23.82
C LYS A 182 1.73 -7.23 23.60
N THR A 183 2.39 -8.34 23.24
CA THR A 183 1.74 -9.64 23.13
C THR A 183 1.51 -10.19 24.55
N ASP A 184 0.48 -9.73 25.23
CA ASP A 184 0.04 -10.32 26.48
C ASP A 184 -1.10 -11.32 26.18
N LYS A 185 -0.84 -12.60 26.42
CA LYS A 185 -1.79 -13.69 26.17
C LYS A 185 -2.66 -14.00 27.39
N SER A 186 -2.54 -13.25 28.49
CA SER A 186 -3.31 -13.49 29.72
C SER A 186 -4.75 -13.01 29.55
N ASN A 187 -5.70 -13.90 29.75
CA ASN A 187 -7.17 -13.75 29.98
C ASN A 187 -7.83 -12.42 29.56
N LYS A 188 -7.52 -11.91 28.35
CA LYS A 188 -8.19 -10.73 27.81
C LYS A 188 -9.65 -11.04 27.51
N LYS A 189 -10.55 -10.10 27.82
CA LYS A 189 -11.93 -10.15 27.33
C LYS A 189 -11.92 -10.21 25.81
N PRO A 190 -12.88 -10.90 25.16
CA PRO A 190 -13.01 -10.92 23.72
C PRO A 190 -13.25 -9.51 23.18
N VAL A 191 -12.92 -9.30 21.92
CA VAL A 191 -13.18 -8.07 21.18
C VAL A 191 -14.34 -8.32 20.23
N PHE A 192 -15.22 -7.35 20.06
CA PHE A 192 -16.23 -7.35 19.02
C PHE A 192 -15.76 -6.51 17.84
N VAL A 193 -16.04 -6.97 16.65
CA VAL A 193 -15.62 -6.31 15.40
C VAL A 193 -16.82 -6.18 14.45
N SER A 194 -16.88 -5.11 13.68
CA SER A 194 -17.94 -4.96 12.67
C SER A 194 -17.72 -5.87 11.46
N GLU A 195 -16.46 -6.08 11.10
CA GLU A 195 -15.97 -6.89 9.98
C GLU A 195 -14.55 -7.35 10.30
N PRO A 196 -14.03 -8.43 9.67
CA PRO A 196 -12.74 -9.04 10.02
C PRO A 196 -11.52 -8.20 9.61
N VAL A 197 -11.68 -6.87 9.49
CA VAL A 197 -10.67 -5.94 8.93
C VAL A 197 -9.42 -5.90 9.81
N PHE A 198 -9.57 -5.94 11.14
CA PHE A 198 -8.45 -5.76 12.08
C PHE A 198 -7.98 -7.04 12.76
N ASP A 199 -8.51 -8.19 12.38
CA ASP A 199 -8.30 -9.49 13.03
C ASP A 199 -6.85 -9.91 13.16
N TYR A 200 -6.05 -9.68 12.11
CA TYR A 200 -4.62 -9.99 12.17
C TYR A 200 -3.90 -9.24 13.29
N ALA A 201 -4.20 -7.96 13.46
CA ALA A 201 -3.62 -7.14 14.52
C ALA A 201 -4.12 -7.55 15.90
N LEU A 202 -5.42 -7.85 16.04
CA LEU A 202 -6.03 -8.35 17.29
C LEU A 202 -5.43 -9.70 17.71
N LYS A 203 -5.28 -10.63 16.77
CA LYS A 203 -4.64 -11.93 17.00
C LYS A 203 -3.18 -11.79 17.44
N GLU A 204 -2.44 -10.88 16.79
CA GLU A 204 -1.04 -10.59 17.19
C GLU A 204 -0.97 -10.01 18.60
N ALA A 205 -1.92 -9.15 18.98
CA ALA A 205 -2.06 -8.59 20.31
C ALA A 205 -2.61 -9.59 21.37
N GLY A 206 -3.00 -10.80 20.98
CA GLY A 206 -3.49 -11.85 21.87
C GLY A 206 -4.98 -11.77 22.19
N TYR A 207 -5.76 -10.97 21.45
CA TYR A 207 -7.22 -10.94 21.61
C TYR A 207 -7.91 -12.07 20.84
N LYS A 208 -9.07 -12.48 21.38
CA LYS A 208 -10.01 -13.38 20.70
C LYS A 208 -11.18 -12.55 20.15
N ILE A 209 -11.64 -12.90 18.96
CA ILE A 209 -12.87 -12.35 18.39
C ILE A 209 -14.05 -13.04 19.07
N GLY A 210 -14.97 -12.25 19.61
CA GLY A 210 -16.11 -12.72 20.38
C GLY A 210 -17.41 -12.88 19.58
N ASP A 211 -17.43 -12.36 18.36
CA ASP A 211 -18.62 -12.25 17.51
C ASP A 211 -18.36 -12.69 16.07
N LYS A 212 -17.56 -13.73 15.90
CA LYS A 212 -17.08 -14.18 14.59
C LYS A 212 -18.18 -14.37 13.54
N GLU A 213 -19.29 -14.97 13.91
CA GLU A 213 -20.44 -15.12 12.99
C GLU A 213 -21.07 -13.76 12.61
N PHE A 214 -20.97 -12.74 13.48
CA PHE A 214 -21.45 -11.40 13.19
C PHE A 214 -20.57 -10.70 12.16
N GLU A 215 -19.26 -10.70 12.37
CA GLU A 215 -18.31 -10.08 11.44
C GLU A 215 -18.41 -10.69 10.04
N GLU A 216 -18.52 -12.03 9.96
CA GLU A 216 -18.67 -12.76 8.71
C GLU A 216 -20.02 -12.43 8.01
N ALA A 217 -21.09 -12.25 8.77
CA ALA A 217 -22.40 -11.87 8.20
C ALA A 217 -22.33 -10.45 7.59
N ILE A 218 -21.73 -9.50 8.30
CA ILE A 218 -21.59 -8.12 7.81
C ILE A 218 -20.68 -8.07 6.58
N GLU A 219 -19.54 -8.75 6.62
CA GLU A 219 -18.58 -8.85 5.49
C GLU A 219 -19.27 -9.39 4.21
N ASN A 220 -20.13 -10.41 4.38
CA ASN A 220 -20.85 -11.02 3.27
C ASN A 220 -22.12 -10.26 2.87
N GLY A 221 -22.40 -9.10 3.45
CA GLY A 221 -23.60 -8.32 3.18
C GLY A 221 -24.91 -9.01 3.60
N THR A 222 -24.86 -9.96 4.56
CA THR A 222 -26.02 -10.69 5.08
C THR A 222 -26.46 -10.14 6.42
N ASP A 223 -27.74 -10.37 6.78
CA ASP A 223 -28.26 -9.93 8.09
C ASP A 223 -27.83 -10.88 9.20
N PRO A 224 -27.21 -10.36 10.28
CA PRO A 224 -26.91 -11.15 11.46
C PRO A 224 -28.17 -11.69 12.14
N SER A 225 -28.11 -12.90 12.72
CA SER A 225 -29.26 -13.50 13.37
C SER A 225 -29.73 -12.70 14.60
N PRO A 226 -31.06 -12.68 14.90
CA PRO A 226 -31.58 -12.01 16.11
C PRO A 226 -30.93 -12.51 17.42
N LYS A 227 -30.61 -13.81 17.50
CA LYS A 227 -29.92 -14.41 18.63
C LYS A 227 -28.54 -13.78 18.85
N MET A 228 -27.79 -13.58 17.79
CA MET A 228 -26.46 -12.97 17.80
C MET A 228 -26.53 -11.50 18.21
N ILE A 229 -27.44 -10.73 17.61
CA ILE A 229 -27.70 -9.33 17.98
C ILE A 229 -28.04 -9.20 19.47
N ASN A 230 -28.94 -10.05 19.98
CA ASN A 230 -29.32 -10.03 21.40
C ASN A 230 -28.15 -10.37 22.31
N LYS A 231 -27.33 -11.36 21.95
CA LYS A 231 -26.12 -11.72 22.71
C LYS A 231 -25.14 -10.54 22.78
N MET A 232 -24.82 -9.94 21.63
CA MET A 232 -23.87 -8.80 21.56
C MET A 232 -24.41 -7.59 22.36
N ASN A 233 -25.71 -7.29 22.26
CA ASN A 233 -26.35 -6.25 23.05
C ASN A 233 -26.16 -6.48 24.57
N THR A 234 -26.34 -7.72 25.05
CA THR A 234 -26.15 -8.08 26.42
C THR A 234 -24.69 -7.96 26.84
N ASP A 235 -23.78 -8.54 26.06
CA ASP A 235 -22.35 -8.55 26.36
C ASP A 235 -21.74 -7.13 26.38
N ILE A 236 -22.20 -6.23 25.54
CA ILE A 236 -21.78 -4.82 25.55
C ILE A 236 -22.31 -4.11 26.82
N LYS A 237 -23.60 -4.28 27.16
CA LYS A 237 -24.19 -3.69 28.37
C LYS A 237 -23.51 -4.17 29.66
N GLU A 238 -23.16 -5.44 29.71
CA GLU A 238 -22.48 -6.08 30.84
C GLU A 238 -20.95 -5.92 30.78
N LYS A 239 -20.42 -5.20 29.80
CA LYS A 239 -18.97 -4.97 29.59
C LYS A 239 -18.16 -6.26 29.52
N LYS A 240 -18.72 -7.31 28.91
CA LYS A 240 -18.05 -8.59 28.68
C LYS A 240 -17.09 -8.55 27.48
N THR A 241 -17.16 -7.52 26.61
CA THR A 241 -16.20 -7.24 25.55
C THR A 241 -15.17 -6.21 26.00
N ALA A 242 -13.91 -6.34 25.53
CA ALA A 242 -12.85 -5.40 25.85
C ALA A 242 -13.07 -4.04 25.15
N PHE A 243 -13.39 -4.08 23.86
CA PHE A 243 -13.71 -2.93 23.02
C PHE A 243 -14.45 -3.40 21.75
N PHE A 244 -14.95 -2.43 20.98
CA PHE A 244 -15.57 -2.67 19.69
C PHE A 244 -14.70 -2.09 18.57
N VAL A 245 -14.35 -2.88 17.56
CA VAL A 245 -13.65 -2.42 16.35
C VAL A 245 -14.68 -2.09 15.28
N ASN A 246 -14.62 -0.88 14.76
CA ASN A 246 -15.56 -0.36 13.78
C ASN A 246 -14.83 -0.05 12.45
N ASN A 247 -15.13 -0.79 11.39
CA ASN A 247 -14.75 -0.38 10.04
C ASN A 247 -15.60 0.84 9.65
N THR A 248 -14.94 1.98 9.38
CA THR A 248 -15.64 3.23 9.06
C THR A 248 -16.02 3.34 7.58
N GLN A 249 -15.59 2.40 6.74
CA GLN A 249 -15.92 2.37 5.31
C GLN A 249 -17.15 1.52 5.03
N ALA A 250 -17.39 0.48 5.84
CA ALA A 250 -18.60 -0.30 5.80
C ALA A 250 -19.51 0.04 6.99
N SER A 251 -20.68 0.59 6.75
CA SER A 251 -21.57 1.00 7.83
C SER A 251 -23.01 0.62 7.54
N SER A 252 -23.48 -0.45 8.20
CA SER A 252 -24.90 -0.78 8.30
C SER A 252 -25.57 -0.05 9.46
N SER A 253 -26.92 0.01 9.48
CA SER A 253 -27.69 0.52 10.62
C SER A 253 -27.42 -0.28 11.90
N THR A 254 -27.22 -1.58 11.75
CA THR A 254 -26.89 -2.51 12.85
C THR A 254 -25.54 -2.18 13.47
N VAL A 255 -24.48 -2.01 12.66
CA VAL A 255 -23.15 -1.61 13.14
C VAL A 255 -23.20 -0.26 13.85
N LYS A 256 -23.89 0.75 13.27
CA LYS A 256 -24.07 2.07 13.91
C LYS A 256 -24.75 1.96 15.27
N SER A 257 -25.73 1.06 15.42
CA SER A 257 -26.41 0.82 16.69
C SER A 257 -25.47 0.23 17.74
N PHE A 258 -24.63 -0.74 17.38
CA PHE A 258 -23.62 -1.30 18.29
C PHE A 258 -22.55 -0.28 18.68
N VAL A 259 -22.06 0.54 17.76
CA VAL A 259 -21.11 1.63 18.05
C VAL A 259 -21.72 2.61 19.07
N LYS A 260 -23.00 3.00 18.88
CA LYS A 260 -23.72 3.86 19.82
C LYS A 260 -23.89 3.20 21.19
N LEU A 261 -24.24 1.91 21.21
CA LEU A 261 -24.41 1.13 22.44
C LEU A 261 -23.09 0.99 23.21
N ALA A 262 -21.99 0.67 22.52
CA ALA A 262 -20.67 0.57 23.12
C ALA A 262 -20.26 1.88 23.79
N LYS A 263 -20.37 3.02 23.08
CA LYS A 263 -20.07 4.34 23.62
C LYS A 263 -20.95 4.68 24.83
N LYS A 264 -22.27 4.39 24.78
CA LYS A 264 -23.21 4.65 25.90
C LYS A 264 -22.83 3.88 27.15
N ASN A 265 -22.28 2.65 27.01
CA ASN A 265 -21.91 1.80 28.14
C ASN A 265 -20.43 1.93 28.55
N GLY A 266 -19.67 2.88 27.96
CA GLY A 266 -18.26 3.07 28.28
C GLY A 266 -17.35 1.98 27.75
N VAL A 267 -17.79 1.20 26.74
CA VAL A 267 -16.95 0.25 26.00
C VAL A 267 -16.19 1.05 24.94
N PRO A 268 -14.86 1.00 24.90
CA PRO A 268 -14.06 1.72 23.92
C PRO A 268 -14.43 1.32 22.48
N VAL A 269 -14.29 2.25 21.53
CA VAL A 269 -14.48 1.99 20.10
C VAL A 269 -13.20 2.33 19.37
N LEU A 270 -12.63 1.35 18.67
CA LEU A 270 -11.47 1.50 17.78
C LEU A 270 -11.96 1.60 16.34
N ASN A 271 -11.75 2.76 15.71
CA ASN A 271 -12.09 2.93 14.31
C ASN A 271 -10.92 2.48 13.41
N VAL A 272 -11.23 1.67 12.42
CA VAL A 272 -10.30 1.16 11.41
C VAL A 272 -10.83 1.42 10.00
N ARG A 273 -10.04 1.13 8.98
CA ARG A 273 -10.36 1.31 7.56
C ARG A 273 -9.67 0.24 6.72
N GLU A 274 -10.13 0.05 5.48
CA GLU A 274 -9.52 -0.87 4.51
C GLU A 274 -8.50 -0.21 3.58
N THR A 275 -8.62 1.10 3.36
CA THR A 275 -7.74 1.85 2.47
C THR A 275 -6.98 2.92 3.23
N ILE A 276 -5.77 3.24 2.77
CA ILE A 276 -4.96 4.31 3.37
C ILE A 276 -5.73 5.64 3.27
N PRO A 277 -5.91 6.37 4.37
CA PRO A 277 -6.53 7.70 4.34
C PRO A 277 -5.77 8.65 3.40
N ASN A 278 -6.49 9.60 2.80
CA ASN A 278 -5.87 10.63 1.97
C ASN A 278 -4.76 11.37 2.74
N HIS A 279 -3.70 11.75 2.02
CA HIS A 279 -2.57 12.53 2.57
C HIS A 279 -1.76 11.83 3.68
N THR A 280 -1.85 10.50 3.78
CA THR A 280 -1.01 9.72 4.70
C THR A 280 -0.27 8.59 3.98
N THR A 281 0.53 7.82 4.70
CA THR A 281 1.32 6.68 4.19
C THR A 281 0.91 5.41 4.91
N TYR A 282 1.21 4.24 4.32
CA TYR A 282 0.99 2.95 4.97
C TYR A 282 1.63 2.89 6.37
N LEU A 283 2.89 3.32 6.50
CA LEU A 283 3.58 3.30 7.80
C LEU A 283 2.96 4.22 8.85
N THR A 284 2.53 5.41 8.44
CA THR A 284 1.87 6.36 9.36
C THR A 284 0.53 5.79 9.80
N TRP A 285 -0.27 5.32 8.87
CA TRP A 285 -1.58 4.73 9.12
C TRP A 285 -1.48 3.49 10.03
N MET A 286 -0.55 2.56 9.76
CA MET A 286 -0.33 1.41 10.64
C MET A 286 0.14 1.83 12.03
N LYS A 287 1.08 2.77 12.12
CA LYS A 287 1.54 3.29 13.41
C LYS A 287 0.38 3.84 14.24
N GLU A 288 -0.51 4.64 13.63
CA GLU A 288 -1.68 5.22 14.31
C GLU A 288 -2.64 4.12 14.80
N ASN A 289 -2.97 3.13 13.95
CA ASN A 289 -3.86 2.04 14.34
C ASN A 289 -3.30 1.21 15.51
N TYR A 290 -2.02 0.83 15.43
CA TYR A 290 -1.38 0.06 16.49
C TYR A 290 -1.16 0.88 17.76
N GLN A 291 -0.91 2.19 17.66
CA GLN A 291 -0.86 3.08 18.81
C GLN A 291 -2.23 3.22 19.49
N ASN A 292 -3.29 3.34 18.70
CA ASN A 292 -4.66 3.41 19.22
C ASN A 292 -5.05 2.10 19.94
N LEU A 293 -4.65 0.94 19.41
CA LEU A 293 -4.83 -0.34 20.07
C LEU A 293 -4.07 -0.36 21.41
N ALA A 294 -2.80 0.01 21.42
CA ALA A 294 -1.98 0.08 22.64
C ALA A 294 -2.56 1.05 23.68
N ASN A 295 -3.14 2.17 23.27
CA ASN A 295 -3.77 3.14 24.16
C ASN A 295 -5.06 2.59 24.82
N ILE A 296 -5.79 1.70 24.14
CA ILE A 296 -6.95 1.00 24.73
C ILE A 296 -6.48 -0.01 25.77
N GLU A 297 -5.38 -0.72 25.52
CA GLU A 297 -4.80 -1.71 26.44
C GLU A 297 -4.28 -1.11 27.75
N ASN A 298 -3.88 0.15 27.72
CA ASN A 298 -3.32 0.85 28.89
C ASN A 298 -4.38 1.59 29.74
N LYS A 299 -5.69 1.49 29.39
CA LYS A 299 -6.83 2.05 30.15
C LYS A 299 -7.52 1.01 31.00
#